data_189714dc282df1f315ccfb2f760bda45
#
_entry.id   189714dc282df1f315ccfb2f760bda45
#
_cell.length_a   1.000
_cell.length_b   1.000
_cell.length_c   1.000
_cell.angle_alpha   90.00
_cell.angle_beta   90.00
_cell.angle_gamma   90.00
#
_symmetry.space_group_name_H-M   'P 1'
#
loop_
_entity.id
_entity.type
_entity.pdbx_description
1 polymer ?
#
loop_
_entity_poly.entity_id
_entity_poly.type
_entity_poly.pdbx_seq_one_letter_code
_entity_poly.pdbx_strand_id
1 'polypeptide(L)'
;MQSVFVNGKPDNTIDALDRGLAYGDGAFATMRVAAGEILFLNTHLQRIEQTCFRLGFTISHIELLVLRLESHAKTLKEGCIKLLLSRGVGGRGYAAPTSPDITEVISLHPIPDIYAQWQSKGITLSLSPVTLGNQPLLAGMKHLNRLEQVLIKQQTLPKNTDDWLVLDADNCLVESSMANIFIVKDNQVKTPAMSQNGVSGVMREHVIDALLTNDIAVMATKVTLDELLDAEHVFITNSLLGVVNVNSINIDSINSQLSSSYHYKTWNMTHTLLTQLKLSF
;
A
#
# COMPACT_ATOMS: atom_id res chain seq x y z
N MET A 1 -5.17 22.81 -13.64
CA MET A 1 -3.73 22.73 -13.34
C MET A 1 -3.25 21.39 -13.89
N GLN A 2 -2.12 21.36 -14.60
CA GLN A 2 -1.58 20.09 -15.10
C GLN A 2 -1.19 19.21 -13.91
N SER A 3 -1.63 17.97 -13.90
CA SER A 3 -1.48 17.05 -12.76
C SER A 3 -0.54 15.88 -13.06
N VAL A 4 0.08 15.84 -14.26
CA VAL A 4 1.00 14.78 -14.68
C VAL A 4 2.27 15.38 -15.26
N PHE A 5 3.40 14.80 -14.88
CA PHE A 5 4.75 15.18 -15.31
C PHE A 5 5.52 13.92 -15.68
N VAL A 6 6.21 13.97 -16.83
CA VAL A 6 7.07 12.88 -17.30
C VAL A 6 8.49 13.42 -17.42
N ASN A 7 9.45 12.76 -16.77
CA ASN A 7 10.87 13.16 -16.75
C ASN A 7 11.07 14.64 -16.38
N GLY A 8 10.30 15.11 -15.38
CA GLY A 8 10.33 16.48 -14.87
C GLY A 8 9.67 17.54 -15.75
N LYS A 9 9.01 17.16 -16.85
CA LYS A 9 8.31 18.09 -17.76
C LYS A 9 6.80 17.89 -17.66
N PRO A 10 5.97 18.96 -17.79
CA PRO A 10 4.53 18.84 -17.92
C PRO A 10 4.19 18.05 -19.20
N ASP A 11 3.94 16.75 -19.06
CA ASP A 11 3.65 15.84 -20.16
C ASP A 11 2.80 14.67 -19.61
N ASN A 12 2.10 13.98 -20.51
CA ASN A 12 1.30 12.78 -20.19
C ASN A 12 1.57 11.64 -21.17
N THR A 13 2.68 11.70 -21.91
CA THR A 13 3.09 10.69 -22.87
C THR A 13 4.33 9.95 -22.42
N ILE A 14 4.36 8.65 -22.68
CA ILE A 14 5.53 7.78 -22.48
C ILE A 14 5.80 7.03 -23.78
N ASP A 15 7.03 6.58 -23.97
CA ASP A 15 7.39 5.79 -25.14
C ASP A 15 6.61 4.45 -25.12
N ALA A 16 6.10 4.03 -26.28
CA ALA A 16 5.37 2.77 -26.44
C ALA A 16 6.23 1.53 -26.15
N LEU A 17 7.57 1.66 -26.19
CA LEU A 17 8.52 0.61 -25.87
C LEU A 17 9.05 0.67 -24.43
N ASP A 18 8.44 1.53 -23.59
CA ASP A 18 8.76 1.59 -22.16
C ASP A 18 8.49 0.25 -21.49
N ARG A 19 9.47 -0.24 -20.73
CA ARG A 19 9.41 -1.55 -20.07
C ARG A 19 8.39 -1.59 -18.92
N GLY A 20 8.08 -0.43 -18.32
CA GLY A 20 7.00 -0.31 -17.34
C GLY A 20 5.64 -0.62 -17.97
N LEU A 21 5.40 -0.16 -19.21
CA LEU A 21 4.20 -0.47 -19.99
C LEU A 21 4.21 -1.94 -20.44
N ALA A 22 5.33 -2.42 -21.01
CA ALA A 22 5.40 -3.72 -21.65
C ALA A 22 5.45 -4.90 -20.64
N TYR A 23 6.11 -4.70 -19.48
CA TYR A 23 6.44 -5.79 -18.54
C TYR A 23 6.13 -5.45 -17.08
N GLY A 24 5.70 -4.23 -16.77
CA GLY A 24 5.60 -3.77 -15.38
C GLY A 24 6.98 -3.68 -14.69
N ASP A 25 8.06 -3.47 -15.47
CA ASP A 25 9.44 -3.43 -14.97
C ASP A 25 9.72 -2.06 -14.33
N GLY A 26 9.33 -1.94 -13.05
CA GLY A 26 9.45 -0.70 -12.29
C GLY A 26 8.73 -0.73 -10.95
N ALA A 27 8.74 0.40 -10.28
CA ALA A 27 8.23 0.60 -8.92
C ALA A 27 7.35 1.86 -8.83
N PHE A 28 6.54 1.95 -7.77
CA PHE A 28 5.78 3.17 -7.51
C PHE A 28 5.62 3.47 -6.02
N ALA A 29 5.38 4.73 -5.72
CA ALA A 29 4.98 5.19 -4.39
C ALA A 29 3.74 6.08 -4.51
N THR A 30 2.91 6.07 -3.47
CA THR A 30 1.77 6.95 -3.29
C THR A 30 1.96 7.65 -1.96
N MET A 31 2.17 8.95 -1.97
CA MET A 31 2.66 9.73 -0.85
C MET A 31 1.64 10.80 -0.47
N ARG A 32 1.26 10.87 0.80
CA ARG A 32 0.39 11.94 1.31
C ARG A 32 1.18 13.24 1.40
N VAL A 33 0.56 14.31 0.95
CA VAL A 33 1.04 15.68 1.13
C VAL A 33 0.13 16.39 2.13
N ALA A 34 0.72 16.99 3.14
CA ALA A 34 0.03 17.80 4.14
C ALA A 34 0.85 19.07 4.41
N ALA A 35 0.19 20.22 4.44
CA ALA A 35 0.82 21.53 4.62
C ALA A 35 1.99 21.82 3.66
N GLY A 36 1.96 21.24 2.45
CA GLY A 36 3.01 21.41 1.45
C GLY A 36 4.23 20.50 1.63
N GLU A 37 4.17 19.54 2.54
CA GLU A 37 5.24 18.57 2.82
C GLU A 37 4.78 17.16 2.50
N ILE A 38 5.68 16.32 1.97
CA ILE A 38 5.42 14.91 1.77
C ILE A 38 5.68 14.16 3.08
N LEU A 39 4.66 13.52 3.61
CA LEU A 39 4.82 12.73 4.83
C LEU A 39 5.68 11.49 4.55
N PHE A 40 6.66 11.25 5.42
CA PHE A 40 7.57 10.10 5.36
C PHE A 40 8.35 9.96 4.04
N LEU A 41 8.74 11.09 3.43
CA LEU A 41 9.43 11.11 2.13
C LEU A 41 10.63 10.14 2.10
N ASN A 42 11.50 10.21 3.10
CA ASN A 42 12.71 9.36 3.15
C ASN A 42 12.40 7.87 3.13
N THR A 43 11.40 7.42 3.89
CA THR A 43 10.98 6.00 3.91
C THR A 43 10.35 5.58 2.58
N HIS A 44 9.61 6.47 1.92
CA HIS A 44 9.09 6.22 0.57
C HIS A 44 10.22 6.07 -0.45
N LEU A 45 11.23 6.95 -0.41
CA LEU A 45 12.39 6.89 -1.31
C LEU A 45 13.20 5.62 -1.06
N GLN A 46 13.51 5.32 0.19
CA GLN A 46 14.23 4.09 0.56
C GLN A 46 13.54 2.84 0.03
N ARG A 47 12.21 2.71 0.19
CA ARG A 47 11.46 1.57 -0.35
C ARG A 47 11.51 1.51 -1.87
N ILE A 48 11.42 2.65 -2.57
CA ILE A 48 11.46 2.67 -4.03
C ILE A 48 12.84 2.31 -4.55
N GLU A 49 13.91 2.82 -3.93
CA GLU A 49 15.30 2.47 -4.23
C GLU A 49 15.57 0.99 -4.01
N GLN A 50 15.13 0.43 -2.87
CA GLN A 50 15.22 -1.01 -2.60
C GLN A 50 14.47 -1.84 -3.64
N THR A 51 13.28 -1.40 -4.06
CA THR A 51 12.52 -2.09 -5.10
C THR A 51 13.26 -2.05 -6.45
N CYS A 52 13.75 -0.88 -6.85
CA CYS A 52 14.55 -0.74 -8.09
C CYS A 52 15.82 -1.58 -8.04
N PHE A 53 16.55 -1.57 -6.93
CA PHE A 53 17.75 -2.40 -6.72
C PHE A 53 17.45 -3.89 -6.84
N ARG A 54 16.37 -4.38 -6.22
CA ARG A 54 15.95 -5.79 -6.34
C ARG A 54 15.50 -6.16 -7.75
N LEU A 55 14.98 -5.21 -8.52
CA LEU A 55 14.69 -5.36 -9.94
C LEU A 55 15.95 -5.28 -10.81
N GLY A 56 17.12 -4.91 -10.26
CA GLY A 56 18.40 -4.85 -10.95
C GLY A 56 18.65 -3.54 -11.68
N PHE A 57 18.16 -2.41 -11.17
CA PHE A 57 18.53 -1.08 -11.63
C PHE A 57 18.58 -0.06 -10.48
N THR A 58 19.26 1.05 -10.68
CA THR A 58 19.44 2.10 -9.67
C THR A 58 18.95 3.45 -10.19
N ILE A 59 18.48 4.30 -9.29
CA ILE A 59 18.03 5.65 -9.61
C ILE A 59 19.25 6.55 -9.66
N SER A 60 19.56 7.11 -10.85
CA SER A 60 20.74 7.93 -11.09
C SER A 60 20.46 9.35 -10.70
N HIS A 61 20.20 10.07 -10.05
CA HIS A 61 19.92 11.48 -9.73
C HIS A 61 18.76 11.61 -8.75
N ILE A 62 18.85 10.86 -7.66
CA ILE A 62 17.82 10.85 -6.61
C ILE A 62 17.58 12.28 -6.04
N GLU A 63 18.62 13.11 -5.96
CA GLU A 63 18.54 14.48 -5.45
C GLU A 63 17.64 15.36 -6.33
N LEU A 64 17.70 15.19 -7.65
CA LEU A 64 16.83 15.93 -8.58
C LEU A 64 15.38 15.45 -8.49
N LEU A 65 15.16 14.16 -8.28
CA LEU A 65 13.84 13.61 -8.03
C LEU A 65 13.25 14.20 -6.74
N VAL A 66 14.02 14.25 -5.65
CA VAL A 66 13.61 14.84 -4.37
C VAL A 66 13.19 16.30 -4.56
N LEU A 67 14.03 17.12 -5.21
CA LEU A 67 13.71 18.52 -5.48
C LEU A 67 12.40 18.70 -6.26
N ARG A 68 12.14 17.85 -7.26
CA ARG A 68 10.87 17.87 -8.01
C ARG A 68 9.67 17.50 -7.13
N LEU A 69 9.79 16.43 -6.34
CA LEU A 69 8.74 15.98 -5.43
C LEU A 69 8.38 17.07 -4.41
N GLU A 70 9.38 17.69 -3.77
CA GLU A 70 9.18 18.78 -2.82
C GLU A 70 8.55 20.02 -3.47
N SER A 71 8.98 20.37 -4.68
CA SER A 71 8.39 21.48 -5.44
C SER A 71 6.91 21.25 -5.73
N HIS A 72 6.55 20.02 -6.14
CA HIS A 72 5.15 19.64 -6.37
C HIS A 72 4.34 19.63 -5.08
N ALA A 73 4.92 19.16 -3.96
CA ALA A 73 4.25 19.15 -2.66
C ALA A 73 3.93 20.59 -2.19
N LYS A 74 4.89 21.52 -2.30
CA LYS A 74 4.69 22.95 -1.96
C LYS A 74 3.57 23.60 -2.78
N THR A 75 3.40 23.19 -4.04
CA THR A 75 2.35 23.70 -4.92
C THR A 75 1.00 23.05 -4.60
N LEU A 76 0.97 21.74 -4.35
CA LEU A 76 -0.24 20.98 -4.07
C LEU A 76 -0.86 21.33 -2.71
N LYS A 77 -0.04 21.55 -1.69
CA LYS A 77 -0.36 21.83 -0.28
C LYS A 77 -1.04 20.66 0.43
N GLU A 78 -2.17 20.20 -0.06
CA GLU A 78 -2.94 19.07 0.47
C GLU A 78 -3.26 18.10 -0.67
N GLY A 79 -3.03 16.80 -0.48
CA GLY A 79 -3.34 15.80 -1.49
C GLY A 79 -2.39 14.62 -1.50
N CYS A 80 -2.19 14.07 -2.68
CA CYS A 80 -1.39 12.87 -2.90
C CYS A 80 -0.49 13.05 -4.13
N ILE A 81 0.78 12.71 -3.96
CA ILE A 81 1.73 12.54 -5.07
C ILE A 81 1.91 11.05 -5.33
N LYS A 82 1.67 10.63 -6.56
CA LYS A 82 2.05 9.30 -7.03
C LYS A 82 3.28 9.42 -7.90
N LEU A 83 4.36 8.76 -7.48
CA LEU A 83 5.60 8.60 -8.22
C LEU A 83 5.62 7.20 -8.82
N LEU A 84 5.92 7.09 -10.10
CA LEU A 84 6.15 5.85 -10.81
C LEU A 84 7.51 5.94 -11.49
N LEU A 85 8.33 4.92 -11.32
CA LEU A 85 9.62 4.77 -12.00
C LEU A 85 9.61 3.46 -12.77
N SER A 86 9.88 3.53 -14.07
CA SER A 86 10.16 2.33 -14.87
C SER A 86 11.62 2.27 -15.25
N ARG A 87 12.09 1.10 -15.67
CA ARG A 87 13.43 0.95 -16.25
C ARG A 87 13.62 1.73 -17.56
N GLY A 88 12.55 2.33 -18.10
CA GLY A 88 12.59 3.10 -19.35
C GLY A 88 12.48 2.22 -20.60
N VAL A 89 12.89 2.80 -21.72
CA VAL A 89 12.82 2.14 -23.02
C VAL A 89 13.83 0.99 -23.09
N GLY A 90 13.38 -0.16 -23.57
CA GLY A 90 14.21 -1.36 -23.71
C GLY A 90 14.03 -2.06 -25.06
N GLY A 91 14.95 -2.98 -25.36
CA GLY A 91 14.86 -3.84 -26.53
C GLY A 91 13.73 -4.90 -26.45
N ARG A 92 13.63 -5.76 -27.47
CA ARG A 92 12.68 -6.87 -27.47
C ARG A 92 13.05 -7.91 -26.39
N GLY A 93 12.02 -8.44 -25.75
CA GLY A 93 12.15 -9.52 -24.78
C GLY A 93 12.47 -9.07 -23.37
N TYR A 94 12.69 -10.03 -22.49
CA TYR A 94 12.80 -9.80 -21.05
C TYR A 94 14.18 -9.30 -20.59
N ALA A 95 15.22 -9.48 -21.42
CA ALA A 95 16.56 -9.01 -21.07
C ALA A 95 16.55 -7.48 -20.86
N ALA A 96 17.08 -7.06 -19.73
CA ALA A 96 17.17 -5.64 -19.40
C ALA A 96 18.28 -4.96 -20.23
N PRO A 97 18.14 -3.67 -20.62
CA PRO A 97 19.21 -2.91 -21.20
C PRO A 97 20.37 -2.74 -20.21
N THR A 98 21.60 -2.70 -20.70
CA THR A 98 22.80 -2.53 -19.86
C THR A 98 22.91 -1.14 -19.24
N SER A 99 22.31 -0.13 -19.88
CA SER A 99 22.27 1.25 -19.41
C SER A 99 20.81 1.73 -19.48
N PRO A 100 20.02 1.51 -18.41
CA PRO A 100 18.64 1.94 -18.37
C PRO A 100 18.52 3.47 -18.33
N ASP A 101 17.63 4.03 -19.13
CA ASP A 101 17.21 5.44 -19.06
C ASP A 101 15.84 5.49 -18.40
N ILE A 102 15.83 5.75 -17.09
CA ILE A 102 14.64 5.61 -16.25
C ILE A 102 13.55 6.60 -16.70
N THR A 103 12.34 6.09 -16.91
CA THR A 103 11.16 6.94 -17.06
C THR A 103 10.57 7.25 -15.70
N GLU A 104 10.50 8.55 -15.38
CA GLU A 104 9.84 9.09 -14.19
C GLU A 104 8.46 9.63 -14.54
N VAL A 105 7.42 9.20 -13.82
CA VAL A 105 6.09 9.81 -13.92
C VAL A 105 5.65 10.26 -12.53
N ILE A 106 5.38 11.57 -12.38
CA ILE A 106 4.81 12.17 -11.19
C ILE A 106 3.38 12.60 -11.51
N SER A 107 2.41 12.18 -10.70
CA SER A 107 1.03 12.63 -10.84
C SER A 107 0.46 13.11 -9.50
N LEU A 108 -0.34 14.18 -9.56
CA LEU A 108 -0.93 14.85 -8.41
C LEU A 108 -2.42 14.54 -8.34
N HIS A 109 -2.91 14.17 -7.16
CA HIS A 109 -4.29 13.75 -6.95
C HIS A 109 -4.85 14.32 -5.63
N PRO A 110 -6.17 14.49 -5.51
CA PRO A 110 -6.81 14.70 -4.22
C PRO A 110 -6.73 13.40 -3.38
N ILE A 111 -6.87 13.54 -2.06
CA ILE A 111 -7.12 12.39 -1.19
C ILE A 111 -8.62 12.07 -1.26
N PRO A 112 -9.02 10.78 -1.31
CA PRO A 112 -10.44 10.41 -1.30
C PRO A 112 -11.14 10.88 -0.03
N ASP A 113 -12.25 11.60 -0.14
CA ASP A 113 -13.04 12.15 0.97
C ASP A 113 -13.53 11.07 1.96
N ILE A 114 -13.77 9.86 1.46
CA ILE A 114 -14.21 8.73 2.27
C ILE A 114 -13.24 8.35 3.38
N TYR A 115 -11.94 8.67 3.25
CA TYR A 115 -10.93 8.27 4.23
C TYR A 115 -11.13 8.93 5.59
N ALA A 116 -11.56 10.19 5.63
CA ALA A 116 -11.93 10.88 6.87
C ALA A 116 -13.10 10.16 7.58
N GLN A 117 -14.09 9.71 6.82
CA GLN A 117 -15.20 8.93 7.34
C GLN A 117 -14.75 7.57 7.87
N TRP A 118 -13.86 6.88 7.15
CA TRP A 118 -13.31 5.60 7.57
C TRP A 118 -12.47 5.70 8.84
N GLN A 119 -11.66 6.77 8.99
CA GLN A 119 -10.93 6.99 10.24
C GLN A 119 -11.87 7.18 11.44
N SER A 120 -12.99 7.89 11.27
CA SER A 120 -13.91 8.20 12.36
C SER A 120 -14.84 7.04 12.71
N LYS A 121 -15.28 6.26 11.73
CA LYS A 121 -16.32 5.23 11.90
C LYS A 121 -15.80 3.80 11.86
N GLY A 122 -14.57 3.58 11.38
CA GLY A 122 -14.07 2.25 11.03
C GLY A 122 -14.70 1.74 9.73
N ILE A 123 -14.32 0.53 9.34
CA ILE A 123 -14.75 -0.13 8.08
C ILE A 123 -15.17 -1.58 8.30
N THR A 124 -15.89 -2.10 7.32
CA THR A 124 -16.21 -3.52 7.18
C THR A 124 -15.45 -4.11 6.00
N LEU A 125 -14.80 -5.25 6.19
CA LEU A 125 -14.15 -6.01 5.14
C LEU A 125 -14.97 -7.25 4.76
N SER A 126 -14.80 -7.73 3.53
CA SER A 126 -15.27 -9.07 3.11
C SER A 126 -14.09 -9.86 2.54
N LEU A 127 -14.15 -11.17 2.70
CA LEU A 127 -13.10 -12.05 2.18
C LEU A 127 -13.11 -12.03 0.64
N SER A 128 -11.96 -11.70 0.04
CA SER A 128 -11.78 -11.67 -1.41
C SER A 128 -11.88 -13.08 -2.01
N PRO A 129 -12.61 -13.27 -3.12
CA PRO A 129 -12.56 -14.52 -3.87
C PRO A 129 -11.26 -14.72 -4.66
N VAL A 130 -10.41 -13.68 -4.74
CA VAL A 130 -9.11 -13.72 -5.40
C VAL A 130 -8.03 -13.74 -4.33
N THR A 131 -7.14 -14.73 -4.38
CA THR A 131 -5.97 -14.86 -3.51
C THR A 131 -4.72 -14.33 -4.19
N LEU A 132 -3.72 -13.93 -3.40
CA LEU A 132 -2.40 -13.56 -3.93
C LEU A 132 -1.51 -14.78 -4.11
N GLY A 133 -0.80 -14.83 -5.23
CA GLY A 133 0.21 -15.83 -5.48
C GLY A 133 1.47 -15.64 -4.62
N ASN A 134 2.15 -16.74 -4.30
CA ASN A 134 3.41 -16.71 -3.57
C ASN A 134 4.56 -16.48 -4.55
N GLN A 135 5.25 -15.33 -4.43
CA GLN A 135 6.44 -15.02 -5.22
C GLN A 135 7.48 -14.29 -4.34
N PRO A 136 8.36 -15.04 -3.63
CA PRO A 136 9.32 -14.47 -2.68
C PRO A 136 10.25 -13.41 -3.29
N LEU A 137 10.59 -13.53 -4.58
CA LEU A 137 11.42 -12.53 -5.27
C LEU A 137 10.74 -11.18 -5.45
N LEU A 138 9.40 -11.15 -5.46
CA LEU A 138 8.61 -9.91 -5.58
C LEU A 138 7.99 -9.47 -4.25
N ALA A 139 7.97 -10.35 -3.27
CA ALA A 139 7.35 -10.11 -1.97
C ALA A 139 7.88 -8.84 -1.29
N GLY A 140 6.99 -8.05 -0.69
CA GLY A 140 7.27 -6.78 -0.04
C GLY A 140 7.50 -5.60 -0.98
N MET A 141 7.78 -5.82 -2.26
CA MET A 141 7.99 -4.74 -3.22
C MET A 141 6.69 -4.08 -3.69
N LYS A 142 6.75 -2.76 -3.89
CA LYS A 142 5.66 -2.01 -4.53
C LYS A 142 5.98 -1.79 -6.02
N HIS A 143 6.07 -2.92 -6.75
CA HIS A 143 6.35 -2.98 -8.19
C HIS A 143 5.11 -2.65 -9.05
N LEU A 144 5.30 -2.47 -10.37
CA LEU A 144 4.23 -2.06 -11.29
C LEU A 144 3.28 -3.20 -11.69
N ASN A 145 3.64 -4.47 -11.46
CA ASN A 145 2.77 -5.61 -11.74
C ASN A 145 1.66 -5.72 -10.69
N ARG A 146 0.48 -5.17 -10.96
CA ARG A 146 -0.65 -5.09 -10.04
C ARG A 146 -1.94 -5.72 -10.58
N LEU A 147 -1.81 -6.72 -11.45
CA LEU A 147 -2.97 -7.39 -12.03
C LEU A 147 -3.79 -8.12 -10.97
N GLU A 148 -3.18 -8.73 -9.96
CA GLU A 148 -3.90 -9.37 -8.86
C GLU A 148 -4.79 -8.34 -8.12
N GLN A 149 -4.26 -7.14 -7.80
CA GLN A 149 -5.04 -6.08 -7.18
C GLN A 149 -6.15 -5.55 -8.10
N VAL A 150 -5.91 -5.51 -9.41
CA VAL A 150 -6.95 -5.17 -10.41
C VAL A 150 -8.06 -6.23 -10.39
N LEU A 151 -7.71 -7.51 -10.40
CA LEU A 151 -8.68 -8.63 -10.34
C LEU A 151 -9.50 -8.60 -9.05
N ILE A 152 -8.85 -8.31 -7.91
CA ILE A 152 -9.54 -8.14 -6.61
C ILE A 152 -10.55 -6.99 -6.70
N LYS A 153 -10.13 -5.82 -7.23
CA LYS A 153 -11.01 -4.64 -7.34
C LYS A 153 -12.11 -4.76 -8.42
N GLN A 154 -11.98 -5.68 -9.37
CA GLN A 154 -13.04 -6.02 -10.32
C GLN A 154 -14.18 -6.80 -9.69
N GLN A 155 -13.94 -7.45 -8.55
CA GLN A 155 -15.00 -8.16 -7.84
C GLN A 155 -16.02 -7.17 -7.27
N THR A 156 -17.30 -7.51 -7.38
CA THR A 156 -18.37 -6.69 -6.79
C THR A 156 -18.38 -6.85 -5.28
N LEU A 157 -18.12 -5.76 -4.56
CA LEU A 157 -18.19 -5.76 -3.10
C LEU A 157 -19.62 -6.12 -2.63
N PRO A 158 -19.76 -7.00 -1.63
CA PRO A 158 -21.02 -7.24 -0.97
C PRO A 158 -21.61 -5.96 -0.37
N LYS A 159 -22.93 -5.91 -0.17
CA LYS A 159 -23.57 -4.76 0.48
C LYS A 159 -22.97 -4.52 1.86
N ASN A 160 -22.81 -3.24 2.21
CA ASN A 160 -22.25 -2.79 3.50
C ASN A 160 -20.81 -3.27 3.75
N THR A 161 -20.03 -3.42 2.70
CA THR A 161 -18.60 -3.72 2.75
C THR A 161 -17.81 -2.57 2.11
N ASP A 162 -16.71 -2.18 2.74
CA ASP A 162 -15.89 -1.04 2.31
C ASP A 162 -14.67 -1.48 1.48
N ASP A 163 -14.08 -2.64 1.80
CA ASP A 163 -12.92 -3.17 1.09
C ASP A 163 -12.81 -4.70 1.22
N TRP A 164 -11.89 -5.29 0.46
CA TRP A 164 -11.59 -6.71 0.47
C TRP A 164 -10.48 -7.04 1.47
N LEU A 165 -10.67 -8.14 2.21
CA LEU A 165 -9.62 -8.85 2.93
C LEU A 165 -9.01 -9.89 1.99
N VAL A 166 -7.69 -9.96 1.90
CA VAL A 166 -6.98 -10.80 0.93
C VAL A 166 -6.13 -11.85 1.64
N LEU A 167 -6.31 -13.09 1.24
CA LEU A 167 -5.48 -14.23 1.65
C LEU A 167 -4.49 -14.60 0.53
N ASP A 168 -3.49 -15.39 0.88
CA ASP A 168 -2.63 -16.06 -0.08
C ASP A 168 -3.16 -17.46 -0.47
N ALA A 169 -2.43 -18.15 -1.32
CA ALA A 169 -2.75 -19.49 -1.79
C ALA A 169 -2.75 -20.54 -0.65
N ASP A 170 -2.12 -20.26 0.48
CA ASP A 170 -2.06 -21.12 1.67
C ASP A 170 -3.14 -20.75 2.72
N ASN A 171 -4.13 -19.93 2.35
CA ASN A 171 -5.17 -19.37 3.21
C ASN A 171 -4.65 -18.57 4.40
N CYS A 172 -3.50 -17.90 4.23
CA CYS A 172 -2.96 -17.00 5.23
C CYS A 172 -3.26 -15.56 4.89
N LEU A 173 -3.46 -14.77 5.92
CA LEU A 173 -3.73 -13.34 5.82
C LEU A 173 -2.55 -12.62 5.17
N VAL A 174 -2.81 -11.73 4.23
CA VAL A 174 -1.80 -10.88 3.59
C VAL A 174 -2.06 -9.41 3.89
N GLU A 175 -3.10 -8.86 3.33
CA GLU A 175 -3.40 -7.41 3.38
C GLU A 175 -4.87 -7.17 3.02
N SER A 176 -5.37 -5.95 3.09
CA SER A 176 -6.59 -5.58 2.35
C SER A 176 -6.24 -5.30 0.88
N SER A 177 -7.22 -5.00 0.04
CA SER A 177 -6.93 -4.71 -1.36
C SER A 177 -5.99 -3.50 -1.56
N MET A 178 -5.80 -2.65 -0.54
CA MET A 178 -5.01 -1.43 -0.63
C MET A 178 -4.19 -1.07 0.62
N ALA A 179 -4.28 -1.84 1.71
CA ALA A 179 -3.68 -1.49 3.00
C ALA A 179 -3.15 -2.72 3.73
N ASN A 180 -2.08 -2.57 4.49
CA ASN A 180 -1.61 -3.62 5.39
C ASN A 180 -2.57 -3.78 6.57
N ILE A 181 -2.60 -4.97 7.15
CA ILE A 181 -3.52 -5.35 8.23
C ILE A 181 -2.75 -5.74 9.49
N PHE A 182 -3.34 -5.44 10.62
CA PHE A 182 -2.85 -5.78 11.95
C PHE A 182 -4.00 -6.38 12.76
N ILE A 183 -3.68 -7.39 13.56
CA ILE A 183 -4.58 -8.00 14.54
C ILE A 183 -4.01 -7.81 15.94
N VAL A 184 -4.91 -7.64 16.91
CA VAL A 184 -4.54 -7.45 18.32
C VAL A 184 -5.29 -8.47 19.17
N LYS A 185 -4.57 -9.18 20.01
CA LYS A 185 -5.11 -10.05 21.03
C LYS A 185 -4.21 -10.05 22.26
N ASP A 186 -4.77 -10.04 23.45
CA ASP A 186 -4.03 -10.04 24.75
C ASP A 186 -2.92 -8.97 24.79
N ASN A 187 -3.19 -7.77 24.28
CA ASN A 187 -2.25 -6.66 24.13
C ASN A 187 -1.01 -6.97 23.27
N GLN A 188 -1.04 -8.02 22.47
CA GLN A 188 -0.01 -8.36 21.48
C GLN A 188 -0.53 -8.03 20.08
N VAL A 189 0.34 -7.43 19.27
CA VAL A 189 0.01 -7.08 17.88
C VAL A 189 0.72 -8.03 16.93
N LYS A 190 -0.03 -8.59 15.97
CA LYS A 190 0.55 -9.35 14.85
C LYS A 190 0.20 -8.66 13.53
N THR A 191 1.12 -8.75 12.58
CA THR A 191 0.91 -8.32 11.19
C THR A 191 1.53 -9.36 10.26
N PRO A 192 0.92 -9.64 9.09
CA PRO A 192 1.51 -10.59 8.15
C PRO A 192 2.95 -10.25 7.77
N ALA A 193 3.80 -11.27 7.72
CA ALA A 193 5.15 -11.15 7.19
C ALA A 193 5.10 -11.05 5.66
N MET A 194 5.76 -10.05 5.09
CA MET A 194 5.79 -9.81 3.64
C MET A 194 6.95 -10.58 2.98
N SER A 195 7.06 -11.88 3.26
CA SER A 195 8.15 -12.74 2.78
C SER A 195 7.78 -13.61 1.58
N GLN A 196 6.50 -13.81 1.31
CA GLN A 196 6.00 -14.64 0.22
C GLN A 196 5.24 -13.82 -0.82
N ASN A 197 4.56 -12.77 -0.41
CA ASN A 197 3.68 -11.90 -1.21
C ASN A 197 3.44 -10.56 -0.48
N GLY A 198 2.47 -9.77 -0.97
CA GLY A 198 2.06 -8.51 -0.37
C GLY A 198 3.05 -7.36 -0.54
N VAL A 199 2.78 -6.23 0.10
CA VAL A 199 3.60 -5.02 0.06
C VAL A 199 4.07 -4.62 1.45
N SER A 200 5.37 -4.42 1.65
CA SER A 200 5.92 -3.79 2.85
C SER A 200 5.58 -2.30 2.84
N GLY A 201 4.44 -1.95 3.47
CA GLY A 201 3.93 -0.58 3.47
C GLY A 201 4.80 0.36 4.29
N VAL A 202 5.05 1.58 3.79
CA VAL A 202 5.72 2.64 4.56
C VAL A 202 4.97 2.90 5.86
N MET A 203 3.66 3.02 5.80
CA MET A 203 2.85 3.24 7.00
C MET A 203 2.86 2.04 7.94
N ARG A 204 2.94 0.80 7.42
CA ARG A 204 3.11 -0.40 8.25
C ARG A 204 4.38 -0.30 9.11
N GLU A 205 5.50 0.14 8.54
CA GLU A 205 6.77 0.34 9.24
C GLU A 205 6.63 1.38 10.36
N HIS A 206 6.13 2.56 10.04
CA HIS A 206 5.92 3.62 11.03
C HIS A 206 4.92 3.26 12.14
N VAL A 207 3.89 2.47 11.83
CA VAL A 207 2.96 1.95 12.84
C VAL A 207 3.67 0.95 13.76
N ILE A 208 4.50 0.07 13.23
CA ILE A 208 5.30 -0.87 14.06
C ILE A 208 6.20 -0.08 15.01
N ASP A 209 6.95 0.90 14.51
CA ASP A 209 7.86 1.72 15.31
C ASP A 209 7.09 2.52 16.39
N ALA A 210 5.94 3.09 16.02
CA ALA A 210 5.11 3.82 16.97
C ALA A 210 4.53 2.90 18.06
N LEU A 211 4.12 1.68 17.74
CA LEU A 211 3.65 0.70 18.72
C LEU A 211 4.78 0.29 19.67
N LEU A 212 5.96 0.00 19.16
CA LEU A 212 7.13 -0.32 19.97
C LEU A 212 7.53 0.83 20.90
N THR A 213 7.42 2.08 20.43
CA THR A 213 7.66 3.29 21.25
C THR A 213 6.63 3.44 22.40
N ASN A 214 5.44 2.84 22.24
CA ASN A 214 4.40 2.77 23.26
C ASN A 214 4.43 1.45 24.07
N ASP A 215 5.55 0.74 24.09
CA ASP A 215 5.76 -0.53 24.82
C ASP A 215 4.78 -1.64 24.39
N ILE A 216 4.27 -1.60 23.16
CA ILE A 216 3.39 -2.61 22.60
C ILE A 216 4.20 -3.52 21.67
N ALA A 217 4.30 -4.79 22.03
CA ALA A 217 5.02 -5.78 21.22
C ALA A 217 4.31 -6.05 19.88
N VAL A 218 5.09 -6.05 18.80
CA VAL A 218 4.59 -6.34 17.46
C VAL A 218 5.37 -7.50 16.84
N MET A 219 4.66 -8.49 16.31
CA MET A 219 5.25 -9.63 15.60
C MET A 219 4.84 -9.59 14.12
N ALA A 220 5.82 -9.50 13.23
CA ALA A 220 5.64 -9.75 11.81
C ALA A 220 5.80 -11.25 11.54
N THR A 221 4.70 -11.96 11.32
CA THR A 221 4.67 -13.42 11.23
C THR A 221 3.60 -13.89 10.25
N LYS A 222 3.54 -15.20 9.98
CA LYS A 222 2.40 -15.81 9.32
C LYS A 222 1.17 -15.67 10.23
N VAL A 223 0.07 -15.16 9.69
CA VAL A 223 -1.21 -14.98 10.40
C VAL A 223 -2.26 -15.81 9.67
N THR A 224 -2.93 -16.68 10.41
CA THR A 224 -4.00 -17.51 9.86
C THR A 224 -5.35 -16.79 9.90
N LEU A 225 -6.32 -17.29 9.12
CA LEU A 225 -7.67 -16.77 9.17
C LEU A 225 -8.29 -16.97 10.58
N ASP A 226 -8.04 -18.12 11.22
CA ASP A 226 -8.55 -18.40 12.57
C ASP A 226 -8.01 -17.41 13.61
N GLU A 227 -6.71 -17.05 13.55
CA GLU A 227 -6.13 -16.02 14.41
C GLU A 227 -6.77 -14.65 14.20
N LEU A 228 -7.09 -14.30 12.95
CA LEU A 228 -7.83 -13.07 12.65
C LEU A 228 -9.23 -13.09 13.25
N LEU A 229 -9.98 -14.20 13.11
CA LEU A 229 -11.35 -14.32 13.61
C LEU A 229 -11.42 -14.31 15.14
N ASP A 230 -10.36 -14.75 15.82
CA ASP A 230 -10.21 -14.77 17.27
C ASP A 230 -9.58 -13.49 17.85
N ALA A 231 -9.28 -12.49 17.00
CA ALA A 231 -8.72 -11.22 17.42
C ALA A 231 -9.72 -10.35 18.19
N GLU A 232 -9.24 -9.53 19.13
CA GLU A 232 -10.04 -8.55 19.85
C GLU A 232 -10.25 -7.28 19.05
N HIS A 233 -9.16 -6.85 18.34
CA HIS A 233 -9.15 -5.67 17.50
C HIS A 233 -8.45 -5.97 16.20
N VAL A 234 -8.91 -5.32 15.14
CA VAL A 234 -8.30 -5.35 13.80
C VAL A 234 -8.22 -3.94 13.26
N PHE A 235 -7.13 -3.60 12.63
CA PHE A 235 -7.00 -2.32 11.92
C PHE A 235 -6.16 -2.45 10.67
N ILE A 236 -6.35 -1.53 9.74
CA ILE A 236 -5.58 -1.43 8.50
C ILE A 236 -4.83 -0.11 8.40
N THR A 237 -3.79 -0.08 7.57
CA THR A 237 -3.00 1.14 7.38
C THR A 237 -2.41 1.26 5.98
N ASN A 238 -2.45 2.47 5.43
CA ASN A 238 -1.65 2.88 4.28
C ASN A 238 -1.29 4.37 4.36
N SER A 239 -0.44 4.84 3.45
CA SER A 239 0.10 6.20 3.49
C SER A 239 -0.92 7.31 3.25
N LEU A 240 -2.11 7.02 2.74
CA LEU A 240 -3.17 8.02 2.49
C LEU A 240 -4.25 7.99 3.55
N LEU A 241 -4.80 6.79 3.85
CA LEU A 241 -5.89 6.66 4.84
C LEU A 241 -5.40 6.70 6.30
N GLY A 242 -4.07 6.62 6.53
CA GLY A 242 -3.53 6.53 7.88
C GLY A 242 -3.79 5.17 8.54
N VAL A 243 -4.42 5.19 9.70
CA VAL A 243 -4.81 4.00 10.48
C VAL A 243 -6.33 3.99 10.62
N VAL A 244 -6.96 2.85 10.31
CA VAL A 244 -8.42 2.71 10.33
C VAL A 244 -8.81 1.40 11.01
N ASN A 245 -9.71 1.48 12.01
CA ASN A 245 -10.26 0.30 12.67
C ASN A 245 -11.13 -0.51 11.70
N VAL A 246 -11.03 -1.83 11.79
CA VAL A 246 -11.96 -2.76 11.14
C VAL A 246 -13.01 -3.17 12.17
N ASN A 247 -14.26 -2.81 11.92
CA ASN A 247 -15.37 -3.10 12.83
C ASN A 247 -15.93 -4.50 12.65
N SER A 248 -15.88 -5.01 11.41
CA SER A 248 -16.36 -6.36 11.10
C SER A 248 -15.71 -6.94 9.86
N ILE A 249 -15.70 -8.26 9.80
CA ILE A 249 -15.29 -9.04 8.62
C ILE A 249 -16.40 -10.00 8.28
N ASN A 250 -16.84 -9.96 7.01
CA ASN A 250 -17.84 -10.85 6.46
C ASN A 250 -17.14 -11.98 5.69
N ILE A 251 -17.50 -13.21 6.01
CA ILE A 251 -17.02 -14.40 5.30
C ILE A 251 -18.24 -15.10 4.69
N ASP A 252 -18.35 -14.99 3.38
CA ASP A 252 -19.35 -15.70 2.62
C ASP A 252 -18.78 -17.06 2.25
N SER A 253 -19.40 -18.13 2.69
CA SER A 253 -19.00 -19.47 2.27
C SER A 253 -19.46 -19.69 0.83
N ILE A 254 -18.50 -19.94 -0.05
CA ILE A 254 -18.71 -20.15 -1.51
C ILE A 254 -19.72 -21.25 -1.81
N ASN A 255 -19.96 -22.17 -0.87
CA ASN A 255 -20.83 -23.35 -1.04
C ASN A 255 -22.04 -23.41 -0.09
N SER A 256 -22.24 -22.45 0.76
CA SER A 256 -23.41 -22.40 1.64
C SER A 256 -24.02 -21.00 1.65
N GLN A 257 -25.35 -20.91 1.78
CA GLN A 257 -26.06 -19.63 1.97
C GLN A 257 -25.80 -19.00 3.35
N LEU A 258 -24.77 -19.46 4.06
CA LEU A 258 -24.39 -18.98 5.38
C LEU A 258 -23.27 -17.94 5.23
N SER A 259 -23.63 -16.68 5.43
CA SER A 259 -22.70 -15.59 5.65
C SER A 259 -22.45 -15.47 7.16
N SER A 260 -21.19 -15.46 7.57
CA SER A 260 -20.80 -15.21 8.95
C SER A 260 -20.16 -13.84 9.05
N SER A 261 -20.59 -13.04 10.02
CA SER A 261 -19.99 -11.74 10.30
C SER A 261 -19.29 -11.76 11.65
N TYR A 262 -18.03 -11.40 11.68
CA TYR A 262 -17.19 -11.32 12.87
C TYR A 262 -16.99 -9.85 13.23
N HIS A 263 -17.24 -9.49 14.51
CA HIS A 263 -17.21 -8.10 14.98
C HIS A 263 -16.02 -7.86 15.90
N TYR A 264 -15.36 -6.73 15.74
CA TYR A 264 -14.20 -6.33 16.52
C TYR A 264 -14.48 -5.04 17.29
N LYS A 265 -13.87 -4.91 18.46
CA LYS A 265 -13.91 -3.68 19.23
C LYS A 265 -12.97 -2.64 18.62
N THR A 266 -13.36 -1.38 18.66
CA THR A 266 -12.47 -0.27 18.33
C THR A 266 -11.27 -0.28 19.27
N TRP A 267 -10.06 -0.19 18.71
CA TRP A 267 -8.85 -0.08 19.50
C TRP A 267 -8.45 1.38 19.67
N ASN A 268 -8.47 1.88 20.91
CA ASN A 268 -8.21 3.30 21.16
C ASN A 268 -6.79 3.73 20.75
N MET A 269 -5.83 2.79 20.71
CA MET A 269 -4.48 3.06 20.26
C MET A 269 -4.43 3.56 18.80
N THR A 270 -5.39 3.21 17.95
CA THR A 270 -5.44 3.73 16.56
C THR A 270 -5.55 5.26 16.52
N HIS A 271 -6.27 5.89 17.46
CA HIS A 271 -6.31 7.34 17.57
C HIS A 271 -4.97 7.94 18.02
N THR A 272 -4.30 7.29 18.97
CA THR A 272 -2.94 7.68 19.40
C THR A 272 -1.97 7.60 18.22
N LEU A 273 -2.00 6.52 17.45
CA LEU A 273 -1.17 6.34 16.25
C LEU A 273 -1.43 7.44 15.21
N LEU A 274 -2.70 7.75 14.93
CA LEU A 274 -3.06 8.82 14.00
C LEU A 274 -2.50 10.17 14.42
N THR A 275 -2.59 10.49 15.72
CA THR A 275 -2.07 11.75 16.28
C THR A 275 -0.55 11.79 16.23
N GLN A 276 0.11 10.73 16.71
CA GLN A 276 1.57 10.62 16.75
C GLN A 276 2.19 10.69 15.36
N LEU A 277 1.56 10.07 14.36
CA LEU A 277 2.03 10.03 12.98
C LEU A 277 1.50 11.21 12.13
N LYS A 278 0.75 12.14 12.71
CA LYS A 278 0.16 13.32 12.03
C LYS A 278 -0.72 12.95 10.83
N LEU A 279 -1.53 11.91 10.96
CA LEU A 279 -2.34 11.34 9.88
C LEU A 279 -3.84 11.58 10.01
N SER A 280 -4.28 12.28 11.06
CA SER A 280 -5.68 12.64 11.25
C SER A 280 -6.20 13.53 10.11
N PHE A 281 -7.48 13.38 9.75
CA PHE A 281 -8.19 14.25 8.82
C PHE A 281 -8.96 15.34 9.56
#